data_5c507bdb35a8c90d49f00de649e9c525
#
_entry.id   5c507bdb35a8c90d49f00de649e9c525
#
_cell.length_a   1.000
_cell.length_b   1.000
_cell.length_c   1.000
_cell.angle_alpha   90.00
_cell.angle_beta   90.00
_cell.angle_gamma   90.00
#
_symmetry.space_group_name_H-M   'P 1'
#
loop_
_entity.id
_entity.type
_entity.pdbx_description
1 polymer ?
#
loop_
_entity_poly.entity_id
_entity_poly.type
_entity_poly.pdbx_seq_one_letter_code
_entity_poly.pdbx_strand_id
1 'polypeptide(L)'
;MKNLFFILITTITISCAGSKHTAGIDDSNIPINTSVIFVQTDIDADAEFKNVVNALQRRGYTFRLIEENYKTISTDFRGVSQRWGVDNTFVRISVSIQGEDNSKIAVRGWYKTLENENSETGQTVKKFGQNGSPTRDAWKEVYEFARSLGENLEFQ
;
A
#
# COMPACT_ATOMS: atom_id res chain seq x y z
N MET A 1 31.67 62.16 8.46
CA MET A 1 30.49 61.28 8.70
C MET A 1 30.54 60.20 7.62
N LYS A 2 30.97 58.99 8.00
CA LYS A 2 31.10 57.83 7.06
C LYS A 2 29.87 56.94 7.29
N ASN A 3 28.99 56.88 6.28
CA ASN A 3 27.84 56.00 6.29
C ASN A 3 28.30 54.58 5.96
N LEU A 4 28.23 53.69 6.94
CA LEU A 4 28.51 52.27 6.80
C LEU A 4 27.18 51.59 6.37
N PHE A 5 27.11 51.18 5.10
CA PHE A 5 25.99 50.40 4.54
C PHE A 5 26.22 48.93 4.90
N PHE A 6 25.44 48.43 5.83
CA PHE A 6 25.37 46.99 6.15
C PHE A 6 24.47 46.29 5.12
N ILE A 7 25.10 45.54 4.20
CA ILE A 7 24.39 44.66 3.27
C ILE A 7 24.14 43.34 4.02
N LEU A 8 22.88 43.13 4.40
CA LEU A 8 22.40 41.87 5.00
C LEU A 8 22.20 40.85 3.87
N ILE A 9 23.16 39.94 3.68
CA ILE A 9 23.04 38.84 2.73
C ILE A 9 22.22 37.74 3.41
N THR A 10 20.93 37.68 3.10
CA THR A 10 20.03 36.53 3.47
C THR A 10 20.38 35.36 2.56
N THR A 11 21.11 34.39 3.07
CA THR A 11 21.30 33.08 2.43
C THR A 11 20.02 32.28 2.49
N ILE A 12 19.30 32.20 1.38
CA ILE A 12 18.17 31.29 1.20
C ILE A 12 18.74 29.88 1.06
N THR A 13 18.69 29.10 2.13
CA THR A 13 18.96 27.66 2.08
C THR A 13 17.79 27.00 1.36
N ILE A 14 17.95 26.71 0.07
CA ILE A 14 17.05 25.82 -0.67
C ILE A 14 17.24 24.43 -0.06
N SER A 15 16.36 24.07 0.85
CA SER A 15 16.23 22.69 1.32
C SER A 15 15.74 21.85 0.14
N CYS A 16 16.66 21.18 -0.54
CA CYS A 16 16.32 20.06 -1.40
C CYS A 16 15.57 19.05 -0.55
N ALA A 17 14.24 18.99 -0.71
CA ALA A 17 13.46 17.88 -0.20
C ALA A 17 13.99 16.61 -0.88
N GLY A 18 14.91 15.94 -0.18
CA GLY A 18 15.48 14.68 -0.64
C GLY A 18 14.34 13.73 -0.95
N SER A 19 14.33 13.21 -2.16
CA SER A 19 13.50 12.07 -2.51
C SER A 19 13.69 11.03 -1.41
N LYS A 20 12.62 10.72 -0.68
CA LYS A 20 12.63 9.61 0.26
C LYS A 20 12.98 8.37 -0.55
N HIS A 21 14.25 7.98 -0.53
CA HIS A 21 14.64 6.63 -0.90
C HIS A 21 13.81 5.72 0.01
N THR A 22 12.74 5.17 -0.53
CA THR A 22 11.97 4.16 0.16
C THR A 22 12.92 3.00 0.39
N ALA A 23 13.37 2.85 1.64
CA ALA A 23 14.11 1.67 2.06
C ALA A 23 13.34 0.46 1.54
N GLY A 24 14.04 -0.43 0.86
CA GLY A 24 13.42 -1.66 0.35
C GLY A 24 12.76 -2.39 1.52
N ILE A 25 11.54 -2.90 1.31
CA ILE A 25 10.92 -3.76 2.31
C ILE A 25 11.79 -5.00 2.48
N ASP A 26 12.06 -5.37 3.75
CA ASP A 26 12.68 -6.65 4.03
C ASP A 26 11.61 -7.75 3.96
N ASP A 27 11.58 -8.42 2.86
CA ASP A 27 10.70 -9.55 2.62
C ASP A 27 11.48 -10.81 2.20
N SER A 28 12.77 -10.86 2.53
CA SER A 28 13.67 -11.95 2.17
C SER A 28 13.17 -13.32 2.63
N ASN A 29 12.53 -13.36 3.79
CA ASN A 29 12.01 -14.59 4.41
C ASN A 29 10.61 -14.99 3.91
N ILE A 30 9.98 -14.20 3.04
CA ILE A 30 8.65 -14.50 2.51
C ILE A 30 8.80 -15.44 1.30
N PRO A 31 8.02 -16.53 1.20
CA PRO A 31 8.09 -17.44 0.06
C PRO A 31 7.78 -16.75 -1.27
N ILE A 32 8.50 -17.11 -2.31
CA ILE A 32 8.19 -16.68 -3.68
C ILE A 32 6.80 -17.22 -4.07
N ASN A 33 6.06 -16.44 -4.88
CA ASN A 33 4.67 -16.69 -5.28
C ASN A 33 3.62 -16.54 -4.17
N THR A 34 3.98 -16.09 -2.97
CA THR A 34 2.99 -15.67 -1.97
C THR A 34 2.00 -14.71 -2.61
N SER A 35 0.72 -15.00 -2.50
CA SER A 35 -0.38 -14.22 -3.09
C SER A 35 -1.44 -13.82 -2.07
N VAL A 36 -1.40 -14.40 -0.87
CA VAL A 36 -2.28 -14.07 0.25
C VAL A 36 -1.43 -13.80 1.46
N ILE A 37 -1.72 -12.69 2.14
CA ILE A 37 -1.12 -12.36 3.43
C ILE A 37 -2.23 -12.44 4.46
N PHE A 38 -2.04 -13.30 5.47
CA PHE A 38 -2.93 -13.33 6.63
C PHE A 38 -2.32 -12.49 7.74
N VAL A 39 -3.15 -11.67 8.37
CA VAL A 39 -2.81 -10.91 9.57
C VAL A 39 -3.66 -11.44 10.70
N GLN A 40 -3.04 -11.81 11.81
CA GLN A 40 -3.75 -12.22 13.03
C GLN A 40 -3.74 -11.05 14.00
N THR A 41 -4.92 -10.75 14.57
CA THR A 41 -5.10 -9.68 15.56
C THR A 41 -5.95 -10.19 16.73
N ASP A 42 -5.77 -9.57 17.89
CA ASP A 42 -6.57 -9.85 19.10
C ASP A 42 -7.81 -8.94 19.17
N ILE A 43 -8.32 -8.50 18.02
CA ILE A 43 -9.44 -7.58 17.88
C ILE A 43 -10.61 -8.37 17.27
N ASP A 44 -11.82 -8.12 17.74
CA ASP A 44 -13.03 -8.71 17.15
C ASP A 44 -13.25 -8.27 15.70
N ALA A 45 -13.95 -9.13 14.93
CA ALA A 45 -14.11 -8.94 13.50
C ALA A 45 -14.89 -7.65 13.12
N ASP A 46 -15.80 -7.17 13.98
CA ASP A 46 -16.57 -5.96 13.70
C ASP A 46 -15.72 -4.70 13.87
N ALA A 47 -14.92 -4.66 14.93
CA ALA A 47 -13.98 -3.55 15.17
C ALA A 47 -12.87 -3.57 14.10
N GLU A 48 -12.34 -4.76 13.77
CA GLU A 48 -11.29 -4.90 12.77
C GLU A 48 -11.79 -4.52 11.36
N PHE A 49 -13.03 -4.85 11.02
CA PHE A 49 -13.64 -4.42 9.77
C PHE A 49 -13.62 -2.88 9.61
N LYS A 50 -13.99 -2.15 10.66
CA LYS A 50 -13.92 -0.68 10.68
C LYS A 50 -12.50 -0.16 10.58
N ASN A 51 -11.54 -0.82 11.25
CA ASN A 51 -10.12 -0.48 11.17
C ASN A 51 -9.59 -0.63 9.75
N VAL A 52 -9.91 -1.73 9.09
CA VAL A 52 -9.51 -2.01 7.69
C VAL A 52 -10.10 -0.97 6.73
N VAL A 53 -11.41 -0.65 6.85
CA VAL A 53 -12.05 0.40 6.05
C VAL A 53 -11.32 1.72 6.20
N ASN A 54 -11.07 2.14 7.44
CA ASN A 54 -10.35 3.38 7.73
C ASN A 54 -8.90 3.37 7.20
N ALA A 55 -8.21 2.25 7.29
CA ALA A 55 -6.85 2.12 6.79
C ALA A 55 -6.77 2.25 5.27
N LEU A 56 -7.71 1.63 4.54
CA LEU A 56 -7.82 1.75 3.08
C LEU A 56 -8.17 3.19 2.65
N GLN A 57 -9.11 3.84 3.35
CA GLN A 57 -9.46 5.24 3.08
C GLN A 57 -8.28 6.19 3.28
N ARG A 58 -7.54 6.04 4.38
CA ARG A 58 -6.34 6.86 4.64
C ARG A 58 -5.26 6.69 3.56
N ARG A 59 -5.21 5.52 2.91
CA ARG A 59 -4.33 5.26 1.77
C ARG A 59 -4.89 5.77 0.44
N GLY A 60 -6.09 6.38 0.43
CA GLY A 60 -6.72 6.96 -0.75
C GLY A 60 -7.40 5.93 -1.66
N TYR A 61 -7.77 4.76 -1.14
CA TYR A 61 -8.58 3.81 -1.88
C TYR A 61 -10.07 4.20 -1.86
N THR A 62 -10.73 4.04 -2.98
CA THR A 62 -12.20 4.01 -3.11
C THR A 62 -12.68 2.56 -3.07
N PHE A 63 -13.94 2.36 -2.71
CA PHE A 63 -14.48 1.03 -2.52
C PHE A 63 -15.38 0.63 -3.69
N ARG A 64 -15.11 -0.54 -4.24
CA ARG A 64 -15.98 -1.22 -5.20
C ARG A 64 -17.06 -2.03 -4.50
N LEU A 65 -16.72 -2.64 -3.36
CA LEU A 65 -17.59 -3.48 -2.57
C LEU A 65 -17.26 -3.33 -1.07
N ILE A 66 -18.29 -3.18 -0.27
CA ILE A 66 -18.23 -3.29 1.19
C ILE A 66 -19.41 -4.16 1.60
N GLU A 67 -19.13 -5.33 2.16
CA GLU A 67 -20.13 -6.26 2.68
C GLU A 67 -19.89 -6.52 4.16
N GLU A 68 -20.57 -5.79 5.01
CA GLU A 68 -20.36 -5.85 6.46
C GLU A 68 -20.74 -7.22 7.04
N ASN A 69 -21.80 -7.84 6.54
CA ASN A 69 -22.26 -9.15 7.01
C ASN A 69 -21.24 -10.26 6.76
N TYR A 70 -20.51 -10.18 5.65
CA TYR A 70 -19.48 -11.16 5.26
C TYR A 70 -18.07 -10.67 5.60
N LYS A 71 -17.93 -9.50 6.20
CA LYS A 71 -16.64 -8.88 6.52
C LYS A 71 -15.70 -8.85 5.33
N THR A 72 -16.25 -8.51 4.15
CA THR A 72 -15.51 -8.49 2.89
C THR A 72 -15.47 -7.07 2.32
N ILE A 73 -14.28 -6.67 1.90
CA ILE A 73 -14.01 -5.37 1.29
C ILE A 73 -13.25 -5.59 -0.01
N SER A 74 -13.62 -4.87 -1.05
CA SER A 74 -12.83 -4.77 -2.29
C SER A 74 -12.76 -3.32 -2.72
N THR A 75 -11.56 -2.87 -3.09
CA THR A 75 -11.34 -1.49 -3.56
C THR A 75 -11.40 -1.41 -5.08
N ASP A 76 -11.48 -0.20 -5.59
CA ASP A 76 -11.11 0.08 -6.97
C ASP A 76 -9.58 0.06 -7.15
N PHE A 77 -9.14 0.08 -8.41
CA PHE A 77 -7.73 0.22 -8.72
C PHE A 77 -7.25 1.65 -8.42
N ARG A 78 -6.13 1.75 -7.69
CA ARG A 78 -5.46 3.01 -7.36
C ARG A 78 -4.02 2.99 -7.86
N GLY A 79 -3.54 4.09 -8.44
CA GLY A 79 -2.15 4.27 -8.80
C GLY A 79 -1.24 4.23 -7.57
N VAL A 80 -0.20 3.39 -7.60
CA VAL A 80 0.72 3.18 -6.46
C VAL A 80 2.16 3.50 -6.80
N SER A 81 2.52 3.56 -8.07
CA SER A 81 3.83 4.01 -8.51
C SER A 81 3.71 4.93 -9.71
N GLN A 82 4.63 5.90 -9.80
CA GLN A 82 4.67 6.87 -10.89
C GLN A 82 6.00 6.76 -11.63
N ARG A 83 5.90 6.82 -12.95
CA ARG A 83 7.05 6.98 -13.81
C ARG A 83 6.82 8.19 -14.72
N TRP A 84 7.76 9.12 -14.73
CA TRP A 84 7.64 10.35 -15.51
C TRP A 84 6.40 11.20 -15.16
N GLY A 85 5.96 11.15 -13.89
CA GLY A 85 4.79 11.89 -13.42
C GLY A 85 3.43 11.26 -13.75
N VAL A 86 3.42 10.04 -14.34
CA VAL A 86 2.21 9.31 -14.67
C VAL A 86 2.17 8.00 -13.86
N ASP A 87 1.01 7.67 -13.30
CA ASP A 87 0.81 6.38 -12.63
C ASP A 87 1.01 5.25 -13.63
N ASN A 88 1.91 4.31 -13.32
CA ASN A 88 2.21 3.19 -14.20
C ASN A 88 1.86 1.82 -13.63
N THR A 89 1.56 1.77 -12.33
CA THR A 89 1.10 0.56 -11.65
C THR A 89 -0.12 0.90 -10.81
N PHE A 90 -1.19 0.16 -11.04
CA PHE A 90 -2.45 0.32 -10.33
C PHE A 90 -2.73 -0.94 -9.52
N VAL A 91 -3.12 -0.78 -8.27
CA VAL A 91 -3.40 -1.90 -7.35
C VAL A 91 -4.81 -1.80 -6.82
N ARG A 92 -5.50 -2.93 -6.79
CA ARG A 92 -6.74 -3.19 -6.08
C ARG A 92 -6.46 -4.14 -4.93
N ILE A 93 -7.01 -3.85 -3.77
CA ILE A 93 -6.90 -4.69 -2.57
C ILE A 93 -8.26 -5.29 -2.26
N SER A 94 -8.28 -6.58 -1.91
CA SER A 94 -9.44 -7.24 -1.34
C SER A 94 -9.06 -7.81 0.01
N VAL A 95 -9.98 -7.65 0.96
CA VAL A 95 -9.83 -8.12 2.33
C VAL A 95 -11.03 -8.94 2.73
N SER A 96 -10.80 -10.06 3.40
CA SER A 96 -11.84 -10.81 4.10
C SER A 96 -11.39 -11.06 5.53
N ILE A 97 -12.30 -10.88 6.49
CA ILE A 97 -12.01 -11.00 7.92
C ILE A 97 -12.86 -12.14 8.48
N GLN A 98 -12.23 -13.01 9.26
CA GLN A 98 -12.84 -14.16 9.89
C GLN A 98 -12.48 -14.19 11.37
N GLY A 99 -13.32 -14.80 12.18
CA GLY A 99 -13.18 -14.92 13.64
C GLY A 99 -14.22 -14.10 14.37
N GLU A 100 -14.38 -14.36 15.66
CA GLU A 100 -15.28 -13.62 16.55
C GLU A 100 -14.46 -12.70 17.47
N ASP A 101 -13.76 -13.29 18.46
CA ASP A 101 -12.96 -12.53 19.43
C ASP A 101 -11.56 -12.19 18.94
N ASN A 102 -10.99 -13.04 18.07
CA ASN A 102 -9.68 -12.83 17.44
C ASN A 102 -9.85 -12.91 15.93
N SER A 103 -9.38 -11.90 15.22
CA SER A 103 -9.57 -11.83 13.78
C SER A 103 -8.39 -12.38 13.00
N LYS A 104 -8.70 -13.12 11.94
CA LYS A 104 -7.78 -13.48 10.88
C LYS A 104 -8.17 -12.74 9.59
N ILE A 105 -7.33 -11.82 9.17
CA ILE A 105 -7.55 -10.96 8.02
C ILE A 105 -6.79 -11.54 6.83
N ALA A 106 -7.47 -11.92 5.76
CA ALA A 106 -6.83 -12.30 4.51
C ALA A 106 -6.76 -11.10 3.55
N VAL A 107 -5.55 -10.70 3.21
CA VAL A 107 -5.27 -9.60 2.28
C VAL A 107 -4.79 -10.17 0.95
N ARG A 108 -5.45 -9.77 -0.15
CA ARG A 108 -5.11 -10.13 -1.53
C ARG A 108 -5.01 -8.86 -2.37
N GLY A 109 -4.18 -8.92 -3.40
CA GLY A 109 -4.05 -7.83 -4.35
C GLY A 109 -4.21 -8.26 -5.80
N TRP A 110 -4.64 -7.33 -6.63
CA TRP A 110 -4.56 -7.40 -8.09
C TRP A 110 -3.89 -6.15 -8.59
N TYR A 111 -3.12 -6.26 -9.65
CA TYR A 111 -2.48 -5.12 -10.27
C TYR A 111 -2.71 -5.09 -11.78
N LYS A 112 -2.61 -3.91 -12.34
CA LYS A 112 -2.54 -3.65 -13.76
C LYS A 112 -1.53 -2.53 -14.04
N THR A 113 -1.06 -2.48 -15.27
CA THR A 113 -0.15 -1.44 -15.76
C THR A 113 -0.87 -0.58 -16.81
N LEU A 114 -0.29 0.53 -17.21
CA LEU A 114 -0.82 1.36 -18.30
C LEU A 114 -1.05 0.55 -19.59
N GLU A 115 -0.18 -0.42 -19.89
CA GLU A 115 -0.30 -1.25 -21.10
C GLU A 115 -1.57 -2.13 -21.10
N ASN A 116 -2.06 -2.48 -19.91
CA ASN A 116 -3.27 -3.28 -19.73
C ASN A 116 -4.32 -2.62 -18.83
N GLU A 117 -4.36 -1.28 -18.80
CA GLU A 117 -5.26 -0.51 -17.94
C GLU A 117 -6.74 -0.81 -18.20
N ASN A 118 -7.09 -1.19 -19.43
CA ASN A 118 -8.45 -1.58 -19.79
C ASN A 118 -8.87 -2.97 -19.27
N SER A 119 -7.97 -3.72 -18.65
CA SER A 119 -8.34 -4.99 -18.01
C SER A 119 -9.18 -4.73 -16.76
N GLU A 120 -10.39 -5.25 -16.72
CA GLU A 120 -11.26 -5.12 -15.54
C GLU A 120 -10.76 -5.91 -14.33
N THR A 121 -10.10 -7.03 -14.56
CA THR A 121 -9.71 -7.98 -13.51
C THR A 121 -8.31 -7.74 -12.99
N GLY A 122 -7.37 -7.33 -13.84
CA GLY A 122 -5.95 -7.25 -13.50
C GLY A 122 -5.30 -8.64 -13.31
N GLN A 123 -4.05 -8.64 -12.91
CA GLN A 123 -3.27 -9.83 -12.57
C GLN A 123 -3.15 -9.95 -11.05
N THR A 124 -3.13 -11.17 -10.51
CA THR A 124 -2.91 -11.40 -9.08
C THR A 124 -1.54 -10.88 -8.65
N VAL A 125 -1.51 -10.09 -7.60
CA VAL A 125 -0.25 -9.67 -6.96
C VAL A 125 0.38 -10.89 -6.29
N LYS A 126 1.65 -11.14 -6.59
CA LYS A 126 2.45 -12.19 -5.97
C LYS A 126 3.80 -11.63 -5.56
N LYS A 127 4.40 -12.21 -4.52
CA LYS A 127 5.79 -11.91 -4.19
C LYS A 127 6.70 -12.40 -5.31
N PHE A 128 6.99 -11.51 -6.23
CA PHE A 128 7.86 -11.77 -7.38
C PHE A 128 8.36 -10.44 -7.96
N GLY A 129 9.40 -10.50 -8.74
CA GLY A 129 9.89 -9.37 -9.52
C GLY A 129 11.11 -8.69 -8.94
N GLN A 130 11.75 -7.92 -9.80
CA GLN A 130 12.91 -7.09 -9.46
C GLN A 130 12.45 -5.73 -8.95
N ASN A 131 13.30 -5.06 -8.18
CA ASN A 131 13.04 -3.70 -7.74
C ASN A 131 12.74 -2.78 -8.92
N GLY A 132 11.71 -1.94 -8.77
CA GLY A 132 11.25 -1.00 -9.81
C GLY A 132 10.41 -1.65 -10.91
N SER A 133 10.04 -2.94 -10.79
CA SER A 133 9.04 -3.56 -11.67
C SER A 133 7.62 -3.30 -11.16
N PRO A 134 6.60 -3.21 -12.05
CA PRO A 134 5.21 -3.06 -11.64
C PRO A 134 4.74 -4.13 -10.65
N THR A 135 5.19 -5.37 -10.84
CA THR A 135 4.89 -6.49 -9.94
C THR A 135 5.46 -6.27 -8.54
N ARG A 136 6.69 -5.73 -8.46
CA ARG A 136 7.33 -5.43 -7.17
C ARG A 136 6.66 -4.26 -6.47
N ASP A 137 6.29 -3.23 -7.20
CA ASP A 137 5.59 -2.07 -6.66
C ASP A 137 4.19 -2.47 -6.13
N ALA A 138 3.48 -3.32 -6.88
CA ALA A 138 2.20 -3.86 -6.46
C ALA A 138 2.34 -4.74 -5.20
N TRP A 139 3.34 -5.61 -5.15
CA TRP A 139 3.62 -6.43 -3.97
C TRP A 139 3.90 -5.56 -2.75
N LYS A 140 4.75 -4.56 -2.90
CA LYS A 140 5.11 -3.63 -1.84
C LYS A 140 3.87 -2.95 -1.24
N GLU A 141 2.96 -2.46 -2.08
CA GLU A 141 1.73 -1.81 -1.61
C GLU A 141 0.86 -2.76 -0.78
N VAL A 142 0.63 -4.00 -1.26
CA VAL A 142 -0.18 -5.00 -0.57
C VAL A 142 0.46 -5.43 0.75
N TYR A 143 1.78 -5.64 0.74
CA TYR A 143 2.53 -6.03 1.93
C TYR A 143 2.56 -4.93 2.99
N GLU A 144 2.84 -3.68 2.61
CA GLU A 144 2.83 -2.55 3.52
C GLU A 144 1.43 -2.26 4.08
N PHE A 145 0.39 -2.50 3.28
CA PHE A 145 -0.98 -2.44 3.78
C PHE A 145 -1.23 -3.52 4.84
N ALA A 146 -0.92 -4.78 4.54
CA ALA A 146 -1.09 -5.87 5.50
C ALA A 146 -0.32 -5.61 6.81
N ARG A 147 0.94 -5.17 6.73
CA ARG A 147 1.73 -4.78 7.91
C ARG A 147 1.14 -3.65 8.72
N SER A 148 0.40 -2.75 8.10
CA SER A 148 -0.26 -1.65 8.81
C SER A 148 -1.46 -2.11 9.66
N LEU A 149 -1.95 -3.32 9.44
CA LEU A 149 -3.03 -3.93 10.22
C LEU A 149 -2.53 -4.73 11.43
N GLY A 150 -1.30 -5.25 11.38
CA GLY A 150 -0.70 -6.01 12.47
C GLY A 150 0.68 -6.56 12.11
N GLU A 151 1.40 -7.03 13.11
CA GLU A 151 2.76 -7.56 12.95
C GLU A 151 2.80 -9.09 12.78
N ASN A 152 1.74 -9.80 13.20
CA ASN A 152 1.67 -11.26 13.12
C ASN A 152 1.17 -11.68 11.74
N LEU A 153 2.12 -11.91 10.81
CA LEU A 153 1.84 -12.22 9.41
C LEU A 153 2.13 -13.68 9.07
N GLU A 154 1.18 -14.30 8.35
CA GLU A 154 1.34 -15.61 7.70
C GLU A 154 1.23 -15.43 6.17
N PHE A 155 1.94 -16.26 5.42
CA PHE A 155 2.07 -16.12 3.97
C PHE A 155 1.65 -17.40 3.24
N GLN A 156 0.81 -17.25 2.21
CA GLN A 156 0.34 -18.34 1.36
C GLN A 156 0.44 -18.01 -0.14
#